data_5edbf79b2c7ff56bff66196ab5825900
#
_entry.id   5edbf79b2c7ff56bff66196ab5825900
#
_cell.length_a   1.000
_cell.length_b   1.000
_cell.length_c   1.000
_cell.angle_alpha   90.00
_cell.angle_beta   90.00
_cell.angle_gamma   90.00
#
_symmetry.space_group_name_H-M   'P 1'
#
loop_
_entity.id
_entity.type
_entity.pdbx_description
1 polymer ?
#
loop_
_entity_poly.entity_id
_entity_poly.type
_entity_poly.pdbx_seq_one_letter_code
_entity_poly.pdbx_strand_id
1 'polypeptide(L)'
;KVKNGLNEASHTEKTMLNIEEKRTIAQKCANLIFSGDTVFIGSGTTTDFIGDYLADKSVSIVTNSLPIFEKLKDNPNCDIILIGGRYRVKTQTFVGQFANKLLKEIKVSKAFIGVNGIDGHNVTTANEEEGNGNAIILNNAIEKYIVADNSKFDSYSFYCFYQLDDLDAVITDDHISPKVKEKYKSYTNVL
;
A
#
# COMPACT_ATOMS: atom_id res chain seq x y z
N LYS A 1 10.88 -22.52 -3.60
CA LYS A 1 11.87 -21.82 -2.73
C LYS A 1 11.34 -20.43 -2.48
N VAL A 2 11.05 -20.08 -1.23
CA VAL A 2 10.64 -18.73 -0.83
C VAL A 2 11.84 -17.79 -1.05
N LYS A 3 11.61 -16.64 -1.70
CA LYS A 3 12.67 -15.64 -1.94
C LYS A 3 12.92 -14.86 -0.65
N ASN A 4 14.18 -14.82 -0.21
CA ASN A 4 14.58 -14.07 0.97
C ASN A 4 14.75 -12.58 0.64
N GLY A 5 13.86 -11.73 1.17
CA GLY A 5 13.82 -10.28 0.96
C GLY A 5 14.43 -9.45 2.10
N LEU A 6 15.46 -9.95 2.79
CA LEU A 6 16.07 -9.24 3.94
C LEU A 6 16.82 -7.96 3.56
N ASN A 7 17.27 -7.81 2.31
CA ASN A 7 17.85 -6.57 1.81
C ASN A 7 16.77 -5.66 1.23
N GLU A 8 16.46 -4.58 1.92
CA GLU A 8 15.53 -3.58 1.45
C GLU A 8 16.17 -2.68 0.37
N ALA A 9 15.64 -2.74 -0.86
CA ALA A 9 15.97 -1.77 -1.91
C ALA A 9 15.31 -0.41 -1.61
N SER A 10 15.97 0.69 -2.00
CA SER A 10 15.42 2.03 -1.86
C SER A 10 14.17 2.25 -2.72
N HIS A 11 13.40 3.30 -2.40
CA HIS A 11 12.26 3.72 -3.19
C HIS A 11 12.66 3.96 -4.66
N THR A 12 13.73 4.70 -4.89
CA THR A 12 14.23 5.03 -6.23
C THR A 12 14.60 3.79 -7.04
N GLU A 13 15.29 2.81 -6.43
CA GLU A 13 15.61 1.54 -7.10
C GLU A 13 14.37 0.75 -7.48
N LYS A 14 13.35 0.72 -6.60
CA LYS A 14 12.10 0.01 -6.84
C LYS A 14 11.22 0.69 -7.89
N THR A 15 11.28 2.02 -8.02
CA THR A 15 10.38 2.78 -8.92
C THR A 15 10.50 2.32 -10.36
N MET A 16 11.71 1.96 -10.80
CA MET A 16 11.98 1.57 -12.20
C MET A 16 11.70 0.09 -12.50
N LEU A 17 11.28 -0.70 -11.50
CA LEU A 17 10.99 -2.12 -11.66
C LEU A 17 9.49 -2.35 -11.81
N ASN A 18 9.09 -3.26 -12.71
CA ASN A 18 7.71 -3.73 -12.89
C ASN A 18 6.72 -2.55 -13.08
N ILE A 19 7.06 -1.58 -13.94
CA ILE A 19 6.29 -0.33 -14.10
C ILE A 19 4.89 -0.63 -14.65
N GLU A 20 4.76 -1.50 -15.65
CA GLU A 20 3.48 -1.84 -16.26
C GLU A 20 2.57 -2.58 -15.27
N GLU A 21 3.13 -3.51 -14.51
CA GLU A 21 2.41 -4.19 -13.43
C GLU A 21 1.88 -3.20 -12.39
N LYS A 22 2.72 -2.25 -11.98
CA LYS A 22 2.33 -1.21 -11.00
C LYS A 22 1.24 -0.28 -11.54
N ARG A 23 1.28 0.08 -12.82
CA ARG A 23 0.22 0.87 -13.47
C ARG A 23 -1.10 0.11 -13.52
N THR A 24 -1.06 -1.16 -13.90
CA THR A 24 -2.24 -2.04 -13.91
C THR A 24 -2.87 -2.12 -12.51
N ILE A 25 -2.05 -2.35 -11.50
CA ILE A 25 -2.49 -2.40 -10.10
C ILE A 25 -3.09 -1.07 -9.67
N ALA A 26 -2.40 0.04 -9.93
CA ALA A 26 -2.86 1.37 -9.56
C ALA A 26 -4.21 1.74 -10.21
N GLN A 27 -4.42 1.35 -11.46
CA GLN A 27 -5.71 1.53 -12.13
C GLN A 27 -6.82 0.70 -11.48
N LYS A 28 -6.55 -0.55 -11.11
CA LYS A 28 -7.48 -1.39 -10.34
C LYS A 28 -7.83 -0.73 -8.99
N CYS A 29 -6.84 -0.23 -8.26
CA CYS A 29 -7.06 0.52 -7.01
C CYS A 29 -7.94 1.74 -7.22
N ALA A 30 -7.62 2.56 -8.24
CA ALA A 30 -8.38 3.77 -8.54
C ALA A 30 -9.85 3.46 -8.91
N ASN A 31 -10.12 2.33 -9.57
CA ASN A 31 -11.50 1.91 -9.88
C ASN A 31 -12.33 1.57 -8.64
N LEU A 32 -11.70 1.27 -7.51
CA LEU A 32 -12.34 1.04 -6.23
C LEU A 32 -12.57 2.34 -5.42
N ILE A 33 -12.00 3.46 -5.85
CA ILE A 33 -12.11 4.76 -5.18
C ILE A 33 -13.23 5.57 -5.84
N PHE A 34 -14.18 6.06 -5.04
CA PHE A 34 -15.31 6.85 -5.51
C PHE A 34 -15.28 8.27 -4.92
N SER A 35 -15.89 9.23 -5.63
CA SER A 35 -16.02 10.59 -5.10
C SER A 35 -16.76 10.58 -3.76
N GLY A 36 -16.22 11.31 -2.78
CA GLY A 36 -16.69 11.32 -1.40
C GLY A 36 -15.95 10.37 -0.47
N ASP A 37 -15.11 9.47 -0.99
CA ASP A 37 -14.28 8.60 -0.16
C ASP A 37 -13.21 9.39 0.62
N THR A 38 -12.90 8.89 1.83
CA THR A 38 -11.68 9.22 2.55
C THR A 38 -10.76 8.03 2.46
N VAL A 39 -9.64 8.17 1.75
CA VAL A 39 -8.77 7.07 1.36
C VAL A 39 -7.38 7.24 1.96
N PHE A 40 -6.88 6.21 2.63
CA PHE A 40 -5.45 6.16 2.98
C PHE A 40 -4.67 5.47 1.85
N ILE A 41 -3.64 6.17 1.36
CA ILE A 41 -2.69 5.61 0.41
C ILE A 41 -1.33 5.59 1.09
N GLY A 42 -0.87 4.37 1.43
CA GLY A 42 0.42 4.15 2.08
C GLY A 42 1.59 4.35 1.14
N SER A 43 2.78 4.56 1.70
CA SER A 43 4.02 4.67 0.92
C SER A 43 4.33 3.39 0.15
N GLY A 44 4.83 3.54 -1.06
CA GLY A 44 5.26 2.42 -1.89
C GLY A 44 5.27 2.76 -3.37
N THR A 45 6.23 2.20 -4.10
CA THR A 45 6.37 2.50 -5.54
C THR A 45 5.20 2.02 -6.40
N THR A 46 4.36 1.12 -5.90
CA THR A 46 3.13 0.70 -6.57
C THR A 46 1.99 1.65 -6.24
N THR A 47 1.84 2.01 -4.97
CA THR A 47 0.79 2.94 -4.51
C THR A 47 0.98 4.36 -5.04
N ASP A 48 2.22 4.78 -5.32
CA ASP A 48 2.51 6.10 -5.90
C ASP A 48 1.82 6.32 -7.26
N PHE A 49 1.60 5.25 -8.03
CA PHE A 49 0.89 5.33 -9.31
C PHE A 49 -0.63 5.54 -9.16
N ILE A 50 -1.21 5.26 -7.98
CA ILE A 50 -2.67 5.47 -7.76
C ILE A 50 -3.04 6.92 -8.02
N GLY A 51 -2.19 7.86 -7.58
CA GLY A 51 -2.41 9.29 -7.79
C GLY A 51 -2.59 9.72 -9.26
N ASP A 52 -2.00 8.99 -10.20
CA ASP A 52 -2.11 9.28 -11.64
C ASP A 52 -3.54 9.08 -12.18
N TYR A 53 -4.39 8.35 -11.46
CA TYR A 53 -5.76 7.98 -11.86
C TYR A 53 -6.85 8.64 -11.00
N LEU A 54 -6.50 9.67 -10.21
CA LEU A 54 -7.45 10.37 -9.32
C LEU A 54 -7.84 11.76 -9.78
N ALA A 55 -7.40 12.20 -10.97
CA ALA A 55 -7.59 13.59 -11.44
C ALA A 55 -9.07 14.04 -11.44
N ASP A 56 -10.00 13.15 -11.78
CA ASP A 56 -11.43 13.46 -11.94
C ASP A 56 -12.26 13.07 -10.71
N LYS A 57 -11.63 12.67 -9.60
CA LYS A 57 -12.32 12.20 -8.41
C LYS A 57 -12.22 13.22 -7.27
N SER A 58 -13.37 13.59 -6.71
CA SER A 58 -13.41 14.46 -5.53
C SER A 58 -13.29 13.60 -4.28
N VAL A 59 -12.08 13.52 -3.69
CA VAL A 59 -11.74 12.62 -2.60
C VAL A 59 -10.88 13.28 -1.53
N SER A 60 -10.97 12.78 -0.29
CA SER A 60 -10.02 13.11 0.76
C SER A 60 -8.93 12.04 0.82
N ILE A 61 -7.68 12.43 0.62
CA ILE A 61 -6.53 11.52 0.66
C ILE A 61 -5.75 11.74 1.93
N VAL A 62 -5.54 10.67 2.68
CA VAL A 62 -4.63 10.62 3.82
C VAL A 62 -3.41 9.81 3.41
N THR A 63 -2.22 10.33 3.61
CA THR A 63 -0.99 9.62 3.26
C THR A 63 0.16 9.92 4.22
N ASN A 64 1.06 8.97 4.39
CA ASN A 64 2.36 9.16 5.01
C ASN A 64 3.51 9.16 3.99
N SER A 65 3.20 9.15 2.70
CA SER A 65 4.14 9.14 1.58
C SER A 65 4.40 10.55 1.07
N LEU A 66 5.67 10.96 1.07
CA LEU A 66 6.05 12.24 0.45
C LEU A 66 5.80 12.25 -1.07
N PRO A 67 6.13 11.19 -1.84
CA PRO A 67 5.84 11.15 -3.28
C PRO A 67 4.35 11.30 -3.62
N ILE A 68 3.46 10.66 -2.87
CA ILE A 68 2.00 10.79 -3.08
C ILE A 68 1.55 12.22 -2.78
N PHE A 69 2.02 12.80 -1.67
CA PHE A 69 1.72 14.19 -1.33
C PHE A 69 2.16 15.15 -2.43
N GLU A 70 3.41 15.05 -2.88
CA GLU A 70 3.97 15.91 -3.95
C GLU A 70 3.18 15.77 -5.28
N LYS A 71 2.70 14.59 -5.58
CA LYS A 71 1.92 14.30 -6.78
C LYS A 71 0.52 14.93 -6.73
N LEU A 72 -0.13 14.96 -5.57
CA LEU A 72 -1.53 15.31 -5.42
C LEU A 72 -1.78 16.70 -4.82
N LYS A 73 -0.79 17.37 -4.23
CA LYS A 73 -0.93 18.64 -3.51
C LYS A 73 -1.56 19.78 -4.31
N ASP A 74 -1.40 19.76 -5.63
CA ASP A 74 -1.91 20.78 -6.53
C ASP A 74 -3.19 20.33 -7.28
N ASN A 75 -3.74 19.15 -6.96
CA ASN A 75 -4.98 18.67 -7.54
C ASN A 75 -6.19 19.30 -6.81
N PRO A 76 -6.98 20.15 -7.45
CA PRO A 76 -8.11 20.85 -6.81
C PRO A 76 -9.24 19.92 -6.38
N ASN A 77 -9.29 18.69 -6.89
CA ASN A 77 -10.28 17.68 -6.53
C ASN A 77 -9.87 16.81 -5.33
N CYS A 78 -8.63 16.93 -4.86
CA CYS A 78 -8.12 16.15 -3.73
C CYS A 78 -7.91 17.05 -2.51
N ASP A 79 -8.64 16.77 -1.43
CA ASP A 79 -8.27 17.27 -0.11
C ASP A 79 -7.22 16.33 0.48
N ILE A 80 -5.97 16.81 0.62
CA ILE A 80 -4.85 15.94 0.99
C ILE A 80 -4.33 16.24 2.40
N ILE A 81 -4.26 15.20 3.23
CA ILE A 81 -3.72 15.21 4.58
C ILE A 81 -2.43 14.41 4.61
N LEU A 82 -1.31 15.10 4.86
CA LEU A 82 -0.01 14.45 5.06
C LEU A 82 0.18 14.10 6.53
N ILE A 83 0.32 12.83 6.83
CA ILE A 83 0.70 12.34 8.15
C ILE A 83 2.19 12.60 8.35
N GLY A 84 2.50 13.54 9.23
CA GLY A 84 3.87 13.87 9.60
C GLY A 84 4.49 12.88 10.59
N GLY A 85 5.79 13.01 10.80
CA GLY A 85 6.56 12.16 11.71
C GLY A 85 8.05 12.23 11.41
N ARG A 86 8.80 11.18 11.76
CA ARG A 86 10.21 11.05 11.37
C ARG A 86 10.28 10.61 9.90
N TYR A 87 10.93 11.42 9.07
CA TYR A 87 11.11 11.10 7.65
C TYR A 87 12.15 10.02 7.45
N ARG A 88 11.76 8.93 6.79
CA ARG A 88 12.63 7.82 6.39
C ARG A 88 13.01 7.99 4.91
N VAL A 89 14.25 8.45 4.68
CA VAL A 89 14.76 8.77 3.33
C VAL A 89 14.67 7.58 2.38
N LYS A 90 14.96 6.36 2.86
CA LYS A 90 15.04 5.14 2.05
C LYS A 90 13.72 4.80 1.35
N THR A 91 12.61 5.05 2.00
CA THR A 91 11.25 4.76 1.51
C THR A 91 10.41 6.01 1.25
N GLN A 92 10.98 7.20 1.53
CA GLN A 92 10.34 8.50 1.37
C GLN A 92 9.00 8.60 2.12
N THR A 93 8.97 8.03 3.35
CA THR A 93 7.75 7.94 4.17
C THR A 93 7.96 8.53 5.56
N PHE A 94 6.88 9.01 6.16
CA PHE A 94 6.84 9.48 7.54
C PHE A 94 6.41 8.35 8.47
N VAL A 95 7.20 8.10 9.52
CA VAL A 95 7.03 6.98 10.46
C VAL A 95 7.23 7.40 11.91
N GLY A 96 7.05 6.46 12.82
CA GLY A 96 7.35 6.60 14.24
C GLY A 96 6.17 7.05 15.07
N GLN A 97 6.43 7.36 16.33
CA GLN A 97 5.38 7.58 17.34
C GLN A 97 4.42 8.74 17.01
N PHE A 98 4.93 9.84 16.44
CA PHE A 98 4.07 10.97 16.04
C PHE A 98 3.12 10.58 14.90
N ALA A 99 3.63 9.88 13.86
CA ALA A 99 2.79 9.35 12.79
C ALA A 99 1.75 8.37 13.34
N ASN A 100 2.16 7.42 14.17
CA ASN A 100 1.29 6.41 14.76
C ASN A 100 0.19 7.02 15.64
N LYS A 101 0.50 8.11 16.39
CA LYS A 101 -0.50 8.81 17.17
C LYS A 101 -1.62 9.37 16.29
N LEU A 102 -1.26 10.05 15.19
CA LEU A 102 -2.23 10.61 14.25
C LEU A 102 -3.04 9.48 13.56
N LEU A 103 -2.37 8.41 13.10
CA LEU A 103 -3.03 7.29 12.46
C LEU A 103 -4.06 6.58 13.35
N LYS A 104 -3.88 6.58 14.67
CA LYS A 104 -4.86 6.03 15.62
C LYS A 104 -6.14 6.86 15.73
N GLU A 105 -6.06 8.16 15.50
CA GLU A 105 -7.20 9.09 15.59
C GLU A 105 -8.03 9.16 14.31
N ILE A 106 -7.51 8.61 13.18
CA ILE A 106 -8.12 8.74 11.85
C ILE A 106 -8.90 7.47 11.52
N LYS A 107 -10.10 7.65 10.94
CA LYS A 107 -10.89 6.60 10.28
C LYS A 107 -10.96 6.90 8.80
N VAL A 108 -10.80 5.87 7.97
CA VAL A 108 -10.86 5.98 6.51
C VAL A 108 -11.85 4.97 5.92
N SER A 109 -12.45 5.31 4.78
CA SER A 109 -13.31 4.36 4.07
C SER A 109 -12.48 3.22 3.47
N LYS A 110 -11.31 3.53 2.91
CA LYS A 110 -10.44 2.55 2.27
C LYS A 110 -8.97 2.81 2.62
N ALA A 111 -8.19 1.74 2.79
CA ALA A 111 -6.74 1.82 2.91
C ALA A 111 -6.06 0.94 1.85
N PHE A 112 -5.12 1.52 1.12
CA PHE A 112 -4.27 0.83 0.14
C PHE A 112 -2.84 0.83 0.63
N ILE A 113 -2.29 -0.34 0.95
CA ILE A 113 -0.98 -0.52 1.56
C ILE A 113 -0.08 -1.37 0.66
N GLY A 114 1.07 -0.81 0.28
CA GLY A 114 2.12 -1.54 -0.41
C GLY A 114 2.90 -2.45 0.55
N VAL A 115 3.43 -3.57 0.02
CA VAL A 115 4.15 -4.56 0.83
C VAL A 115 5.45 -5.01 0.18
N ASN A 116 6.32 -5.63 0.97
CA ASN A 116 7.56 -6.22 0.48
C ASN A 116 7.44 -7.72 0.16
N GLY A 117 6.51 -8.42 0.80
CA GLY A 117 6.27 -9.83 0.55
C GLY A 117 4.99 -10.36 1.18
N ILE A 118 4.48 -11.44 0.60
CA ILE A 118 3.33 -12.19 1.07
C ILE A 118 3.73 -13.67 1.08
N ASP A 119 3.67 -14.30 2.26
CA ASP A 119 4.01 -15.72 2.43
C ASP A 119 2.99 -16.41 3.33
N GLY A 120 2.27 -17.38 2.77
CA GLY A 120 1.11 -17.98 3.44
C GLY A 120 0.09 -16.91 3.83
N HIS A 121 -0.28 -16.85 5.09
CA HIS A 121 -1.17 -15.83 5.65
C HIS A 121 -0.48 -14.48 5.89
N ASN A 122 0.86 -14.44 5.89
CA ASN A 122 1.61 -13.32 6.41
C ASN A 122 1.82 -12.22 5.37
N VAL A 123 1.51 -10.98 5.75
CA VAL A 123 1.83 -9.77 5.00
C VAL A 123 3.04 -9.11 5.65
N THR A 124 4.12 -8.93 4.86
CA THR A 124 5.43 -8.57 5.42
C THR A 124 6.02 -7.29 4.80
N THR A 125 6.78 -6.59 5.62
CA THR A 125 7.55 -5.39 5.22
C THR A 125 8.99 -5.46 5.73
N ALA A 126 9.86 -4.63 5.16
CA ALA A 126 11.27 -4.60 5.52
C ALA A 126 11.58 -3.80 6.80
N ASN A 127 10.61 -3.06 7.32
CA ASN A 127 10.81 -2.14 8.44
C ASN A 127 9.64 -2.20 9.44
N GLU A 128 9.97 -2.39 10.71
CA GLU A 128 8.99 -2.48 11.81
C GLU A 128 8.15 -1.21 11.96
N GLU A 129 8.77 -0.02 11.92
CA GLU A 129 8.05 1.24 12.13
C GLU A 129 7.02 1.49 11.01
N GLU A 130 7.34 1.14 9.76
CA GLU A 130 6.37 1.18 8.66
C GLU A 130 5.26 0.15 8.86
N GLY A 131 5.62 -1.07 9.22
CA GLY A 131 4.65 -2.13 9.50
C GLY A 131 3.68 -1.75 10.61
N ASN A 132 4.17 -1.18 11.70
CA ASN A 132 3.32 -0.73 12.81
C ASN A 132 2.34 0.36 12.37
N GLY A 133 2.77 1.36 11.59
CA GLY A 133 1.89 2.38 11.04
C GLY A 133 0.84 1.81 10.10
N ASN A 134 1.25 0.90 9.22
CA ASN A 134 0.36 0.21 8.28
C ASN A 134 -0.71 -0.62 9.00
N ALA A 135 -0.34 -1.37 10.05
CA ALA A 135 -1.29 -2.13 10.86
C ALA A 135 -2.33 -1.23 11.54
N ILE A 136 -1.90 -0.10 12.08
CA ILE A 136 -2.80 0.87 12.74
C ILE A 136 -3.85 1.37 11.76
N ILE A 137 -3.46 1.82 10.56
CA ILE A 137 -4.42 2.38 9.62
C ILE A 137 -5.32 1.31 8.99
N LEU A 138 -4.81 0.11 8.73
CA LEU A 138 -5.65 -1.01 8.28
C LEU A 138 -6.73 -1.33 9.31
N ASN A 139 -6.42 -1.34 10.61
CA ASN A 139 -7.41 -1.54 11.67
C ASN A 139 -8.42 -0.38 11.78
N ASN A 140 -8.11 0.78 11.23
CA ASN A 140 -8.96 1.96 11.20
C ASN A 140 -9.67 2.20 9.86
N ALA A 141 -9.48 1.31 8.88
CA ALA A 141 -10.15 1.33 7.59
C ALA A 141 -11.41 0.46 7.59
N ILE A 142 -12.43 0.87 6.82
CA ILE A 142 -13.62 0.06 6.57
C ILE A 142 -13.27 -1.03 5.56
N GLU A 143 -12.65 -0.66 4.45
CA GLU A 143 -12.14 -1.61 3.44
C GLU A 143 -10.62 -1.60 3.43
N LYS A 144 -10.01 -2.79 3.46
CA LYS A 144 -8.59 -3.02 3.69
C LYS A 144 -7.95 -3.72 2.49
N TYR A 145 -7.06 -3.05 1.80
CA TYR A 145 -6.43 -3.55 0.60
C TYR A 145 -4.90 -3.58 0.73
N ILE A 146 -4.33 -4.74 0.41
CA ILE A 146 -2.90 -4.86 0.14
C ILE A 146 -2.66 -4.72 -1.37
N VAL A 147 -1.61 -4.01 -1.72
CA VAL A 147 -1.24 -3.70 -3.10
C VAL A 147 0.14 -4.31 -3.38
N ALA A 148 0.18 -5.30 -4.28
CA ALA A 148 1.38 -6.09 -4.50
C ALA A 148 1.49 -6.57 -5.94
N ASP A 149 2.61 -6.33 -6.61
CA ASP A 149 2.88 -6.99 -7.89
C ASP A 149 3.14 -8.50 -7.71
N ASN A 150 3.01 -9.26 -8.78
CA ASN A 150 3.10 -10.73 -8.76
C ASN A 150 4.40 -11.25 -8.12
N SER A 151 5.49 -10.48 -8.15
CA SER A 151 6.78 -10.88 -7.58
C SER A 151 6.81 -10.93 -6.04
N LYS A 152 5.80 -10.37 -5.38
CA LYS A 152 5.68 -10.31 -3.91
C LYS A 152 5.05 -11.55 -3.30
N PHE A 153 4.36 -12.35 -4.10
CA PHE A 153 3.78 -13.61 -3.66
C PHE A 153 4.86 -14.68 -3.48
N ASP A 154 4.64 -15.58 -2.51
CA ASP A 154 5.62 -16.60 -2.09
C ASP A 154 6.99 -15.98 -1.73
N SER A 155 6.97 -14.78 -1.16
CA SER A 155 8.14 -14.02 -0.75
C SER A 155 7.90 -13.41 0.63
N TYR A 156 8.93 -13.36 1.47
CA TYR A 156 8.82 -12.75 2.79
C TYR A 156 9.87 -11.67 2.99
N SER A 157 9.58 -10.77 3.93
CA SER A 157 10.49 -9.74 4.38
C SER A 157 10.61 -9.75 5.91
N PHE A 158 11.41 -8.85 6.48
CA PHE A 158 11.85 -8.89 7.87
C PHE A 158 10.71 -8.94 8.89
N TYR A 159 9.63 -8.18 8.69
CA TYR A 159 8.60 -7.94 9.70
C TYR A 159 7.21 -8.27 9.17
N CYS A 160 6.52 -9.22 9.83
CA CYS A 160 5.11 -9.51 9.58
C CYS A 160 4.26 -8.52 10.37
N PHE A 161 3.41 -7.74 9.66
CA PHE A 161 2.61 -6.71 10.30
C PHE A 161 1.10 -6.93 10.19
N TYR A 162 0.65 -7.84 9.31
CA TYR A 162 -0.77 -8.11 9.11
C TYR A 162 -1.01 -9.53 8.61
N GLN A 163 -2.28 -9.97 8.61
CA GLN A 163 -2.70 -11.27 8.09
C GLN A 163 -3.65 -11.09 6.91
N LEU A 164 -3.55 -11.98 5.91
CA LEU A 164 -4.41 -11.92 4.71
C LEU A 164 -5.88 -12.13 5.04
N ASP A 165 -6.18 -12.96 6.02
CA ASP A 165 -7.54 -13.32 6.43
C ASP A 165 -8.32 -12.12 7.00
N ASP A 166 -7.61 -11.06 7.43
CA ASP A 166 -8.19 -9.82 7.97
C ASP A 166 -8.35 -8.73 6.89
N LEU A 167 -8.10 -9.04 5.62
CA LEU A 167 -8.17 -8.12 4.48
C LEU A 167 -9.40 -8.38 3.61
N ASP A 168 -9.90 -7.35 2.95
CA ASP A 168 -10.95 -7.48 1.92
C ASP A 168 -10.38 -8.04 0.61
N ALA A 169 -9.18 -7.61 0.21
CA ALA A 169 -8.49 -8.16 -0.95
C ALA A 169 -6.98 -7.82 -1.01
N VAL A 170 -6.26 -8.62 -1.78
CA VAL A 170 -4.98 -8.25 -2.39
C VAL A 170 -5.23 -7.83 -3.83
N ILE A 171 -4.76 -6.64 -4.21
CA ILE A 171 -4.83 -6.12 -5.57
C ILE A 171 -3.49 -6.36 -6.24
N THR A 172 -3.52 -7.08 -7.37
CA THR A 172 -2.32 -7.49 -8.10
C THR A 172 -2.46 -7.31 -9.61
N ASP A 173 -1.35 -7.47 -10.32
CA ASP A 173 -1.31 -7.43 -11.78
C ASP A 173 -1.78 -8.74 -12.42
N ASP A 174 -1.93 -8.71 -13.76
CA ASP A 174 -2.46 -9.83 -14.52
C ASP A 174 -1.41 -10.92 -14.84
N HIS A 175 -0.13 -10.71 -14.45
CA HIS A 175 0.94 -11.68 -14.62
C HIS A 175 1.05 -12.69 -13.46
N ILE A 176 0.22 -12.57 -12.43
CA ILE A 176 0.14 -13.58 -11.37
C ILE A 176 -0.26 -14.93 -11.97
N SER A 177 0.51 -15.99 -11.68
CA SER A 177 0.17 -17.30 -12.20
C SER A 177 -1.14 -17.82 -11.63
N PRO A 178 -1.97 -18.56 -12.42
CA PRO A 178 -3.24 -19.12 -11.94
C PRO A 178 -3.09 -19.96 -10.67
N LYS A 179 -2.00 -20.71 -10.57
CA LYS A 179 -1.68 -21.56 -9.39
C LYS A 179 -1.45 -20.72 -8.14
N VAL A 180 -0.72 -19.62 -8.25
CA VAL A 180 -0.46 -18.71 -7.13
C VAL A 180 -1.74 -17.98 -6.76
N LYS A 181 -2.45 -17.45 -7.74
CA LYS A 181 -3.74 -16.76 -7.51
C LYS A 181 -4.73 -17.67 -6.75
N GLU A 182 -4.88 -18.91 -7.17
CA GLU A 182 -5.79 -19.87 -6.51
C GLU A 182 -5.37 -20.23 -5.11
N LYS A 183 -4.05 -20.39 -4.86
CA LYS A 183 -3.50 -20.61 -3.52
C LYS A 183 -3.91 -19.48 -2.57
N TYR A 184 -3.75 -18.23 -2.98
CA TYR A 184 -4.00 -17.07 -2.11
C TYR A 184 -5.48 -16.69 -1.98
N LYS A 185 -6.33 -17.08 -2.92
CA LYS A 185 -7.79 -16.98 -2.79
C LYS A 185 -8.38 -17.77 -1.63
N SER A 186 -7.67 -18.76 -1.10
CA SER A 186 -8.11 -19.48 0.11
C SER A 186 -8.03 -18.62 1.37
N TYR A 187 -7.31 -17.50 1.35
CA TYR A 187 -7.10 -16.60 2.49
C TYR A 187 -7.88 -15.29 2.35
N THR A 188 -7.92 -14.71 1.14
CA THR A 188 -8.59 -13.44 0.86
C THR A 188 -8.92 -13.33 -0.63
N ASN A 189 -9.69 -12.32 -1.03
CA ASN A 189 -9.91 -12.04 -2.45
C ASN A 189 -8.61 -11.60 -3.12
N VAL A 190 -8.39 -12.05 -4.38
CA VAL A 190 -7.25 -11.63 -5.22
C VAL A 190 -7.79 -11.03 -6.51
N LEU A 191 -7.71 -9.69 -6.60
CA LEU A 191 -8.26 -8.86 -7.68
C LEU A 191 -7.22 -8.58 -8.77
#